data_37b26f33f391254880acf33684e0f550
#
_entry.id   37b26f33f391254880acf33684e0f550
#
_cell.length_a   1.000
_cell.length_b   1.000
_cell.length_c   1.000
_cell.angle_alpha   90.00
_cell.angle_beta   90.00
_cell.angle_gamma   90.00
#
_symmetry.space_group_name_H-M   'P 1'
#
loop_
_entity.id
_entity.type
_entity.pdbx_description
1 polymer ?
#
loop_
_entity_poly.entity_id
_entity_poly.type
_entity_poly.pdbx_seq_one_letter_code
_entity_poly.pdbx_strand_id
1 'polypeptide(L)'
;MPIAQFVENVLQSLTAGLLLGAIYGLMCVGLALIFGVMRVINFAQGDFMMLGMYAAYYFFVALGVNSVFGNVLGPYVAAFLAGPLLFLVGYFIHQILISKVSGTRTAQLEGEGHYAQLILTLGIALILQNAGQIVFGSILVSVQTPLSSSAWSIGPLWGDFIEIFINRARGIAALLSILIIGGLTVLIGSTRLGKSLRASADNPTAATYMGINVDFAHRIAFALGISITAIAGGLLAPNYPFHPYVGLEYVIIMYAGVALGGLGSIIGPFWGGMTIGLVQQLSTLVLPTQLQNSAIFIVFLLIVFLRPQGFFGRMVERT
;
A
#
# COMPACT_ATOMS: atom_id res chain seq x y z
N MET A 1 -28.56 22.43 -8.43
CA MET A 1 -28.60 21.65 -7.19
C MET A 1 -28.77 22.56 -6.01
N PRO A 2 -29.67 22.33 -5.06
CA PRO A 2 -29.71 23.12 -3.85
C PRO A 2 -28.35 23.07 -3.15
N ILE A 3 -27.91 24.18 -2.59
CA ILE A 3 -26.59 24.34 -1.96
C ILE A 3 -26.36 23.24 -0.90
N ALA A 4 -27.37 22.84 -0.15
CA ALA A 4 -27.31 21.79 0.85
C ALA A 4 -26.88 20.42 0.25
N GLN A 5 -27.43 20.03 -0.88
CA GLN A 5 -27.12 18.77 -1.56
C GLN A 5 -25.68 18.76 -2.11
N PHE A 6 -25.18 19.91 -2.58
CA PHE A 6 -23.78 20.03 -3.00
C PHE A 6 -22.82 19.88 -1.82
N VAL A 7 -23.11 20.54 -0.68
CA VAL A 7 -22.33 20.44 0.55
C VAL A 7 -22.33 19.00 1.08
N GLU A 8 -23.47 18.33 1.08
CA GLU A 8 -23.59 16.91 1.46
C GLU A 8 -22.70 16.02 0.59
N ASN A 9 -22.76 16.14 -0.73
CA ASN A 9 -21.93 15.38 -1.66
C ASN A 9 -20.43 15.64 -1.45
N VAL A 10 -20.04 16.89 -1.18
CA VAL A 10 -18.64 17.22 -0.87
C VAL A 10 -18.19 16.57 0.44
N LEU A 11 -18.98 16.67 1.50
CA LEU A 11 -18.67 16.03 2.79
C LEU A 11 -18.61 14.50 2.69
N GLN A 12 -19.54 13.91 1.93
CA GLN A 12 -19.54 12.47 1.65
C GLN A 12 -18.28 12.04 0.89
N SER A 13 -17.86 12.78 -0.14
CA SER A 13 -16.67 12.51 -0.92
C SER A 13 -15.39 12.71 -0.10
N LEU A 14 -15.33 13.73 0.76
CA LEU A 14 -14.22 13.96 1.68
C LEU A 14 -14.07 12.79 2.66
N THR A 15 -15.17 12.37 3.29
CA THR A 15 -15.18 11.26 4.23
C THR A 15 -14.75 9.96 3.54
N ALA A 16 -15.33 9.64 2.39
CA ALA A 16 -14.95 8.46 1.61
C ALA A 16 -13.49 8.51 1.16
N GLY A 17 -12.99 9.69 0.79
CA GLY A 17 -11.61 9.92 0.39
C GLY A 17 -10.60 9.74 1.53
N LEU A 18 -10.92 10.21 2.74
CA LEU A 18 -10.09 9.99 3.93
C LEU A 18 -9.99 8.51 4.29
N LEU A 19 -11.11 7.79 4.25
CA LEU A 19 -11.14 6.36 4.57
C LEU A 19 -10.36 5.54 3.54
N LEU A 20 -10.55 5.80 2.26
CA LEU A 20 -9.81 5.12 1.19
C LEU A 20 -8.34 5.52 1.21
N GLY A 21 -8.04 6.78 1.45
CA GLY A 21 -6.71 7.32 1.55
C GLY A 21 -5.89 6.70 2.68
N ALA A 22 -6.51 6.33 3.81
CA ALA A 22 -5.83 5.61 4.89
C ALA A 22 -5.34 4.22 4.44
N ILE A 23 -6.13 3.50 3.64
CA ILE A 23 -5.74 2.20 3.08
C ILE A 23 -4.63 2.39 2.02
N TYR A 24 -4.78 3.37 1.13
CA TYR A 24 -3.74 3.72 0.15
C TYR A 24 -2.44 4.16 0.84
N GLY A 25 -2.55 4.90 1.94
CA GLY A 25 -1.42 5.26 2.78
C GLY A 25 -0.67 4.05 3.31
N LEU A 26 -1.38 3.01 3.75
CA LEU A 26 -0.75 1.77 4.21
C LEU A 26 0.00 1.06 3.08
N MET A 27 -0.58 0.99 1.87
CA MET A 27 0.10 0.44 0.68
C MET A 27 1.37 1.22 0.34
N CYS A 28 1.28 2.55 0.34
CA CYS A 28 2.41 3.44 0.06
C CYS A 28 3.52 3.28 1.08
N VAL A 29 3.19 3.11 2.37
CA VAL A 29 4.17 2.85 3.43
C VAL A 29 4.89 1.52 3.21
N GLY A 30 4.18 0.46 2.78
CA GLY A 30 4.80 -0.82 2.43
C GLY A 30 5.83 -0.70 1.31
N LEU A 31 5.50 0.01 0.23
CA LEU A 31 6.43 0.29 -0.86
C LEU A 31 7.60 1.18 -0.42
N ALA A 32 7.30 2.24 0.34
CA ALA A 32 8.31 3.18 0.82
C ALA A 32 9.32 2.55 1.78
N LEU A 33 8.91 1.54 2.55
CA LEU A 33 9.81 0.79 3.42
C LEU A 33 10.88 0.05 2.59
N ILE A 34 10.48 -0.61 1.50
CA ILE A 34 11.41 -1.30 0.61
C ILE A 34 12.37 -0.28 -0.02
N PHE A 35 11.80 0.75 -0.65
CA PHE A 35 12.61 1.77 -1.32
C PHE A 35 13.53 2.52 -0.34
N GLY A 36 13.02 2.87 0.84
CA GLY A 36 13.77 3.62 1.85
C GLY A 36 14.99 2.86 2.40
N VAL A 37 14.91 1.53 2.52
CA VAL A 37 16.00 0.71 3.07
C VAL A 37 16.94 0.20 1.98
N MET A 38 16.39 -0.25 0.85
CA MET A 38 17.17 -0.92 -0.20
C MET A 38 17.46 -0.03 -1.39
N ARG A 39 16.77 1.12 -1.52
CA ARG A 39 16.81 2.01 -2.70
C ARG A 39 16.45 1.30 -4.01
N VAL A 40 15.64 0.25 -3.92
CA VAL A 40 15.18 -0.59 -5.04
C VAL A 40 13.73 -0.24 -5.37
N ILE A 41 13.47 -0.03 -6.65
CA ILE A 41 12.12 0.12 -7.18
C ILE A 41 11.54 -1.30 -7.40
N ASN A 42 10.46 -1.63 -6.71
CA ASN A 42 9.80 -2.94 -6.82
C ASN A 42 8.51 -2.84 -7.63
N PHE A 43 8.56 -3.11 -8.93
CA PHE A 43 7.37 -3.10 -9.78
C PHE A 43 6.36 -4.21 -9.47
N ALA A 44 6.78 -5.30 -8.84
CA ALA A 44 5.90 -6.38 -8.41
C ALA A 44 5.06 -6.04 -7.16
N GLN A 45 5.21 -4.82 -6.59
CA GLN A 45 4.53 -4.48 -5.33
C GLN A 45 3.01 -4.58 -5.42
N GLY A 46 2.42 -4.16 -6.54
CA GLY A 46 0.99 -4.30 -6.77
C GLY A 46 0.54 -5.75 -6.88
N ASP A 47 1.37 -6.60 -7.45
CA ASP A 47 1.06 -8.03 -7.58
C ASP A 47 1.15 -8.77 -6.24
N PHE A 48 2.06 -8.35 -5.35
CA PHE A 48 2.03 -8.82 -3.96
C PHE A 48 0.80 -8.34 -3.19
N MET A 49 0.30 -7.15 -3.49
CA MET A 49 -0.99 -6.70 -2.97
C MET A 49 -2.13 -7.58 -3.48
N MET A 50 -2.17 -7.86 -4.78
CA MET A 50 -3.14 -8.77 -5.41
C MET A 50 -3.10 -10.14 -4.74
N LEU A 51 -1.91 -10.72 -4.53
CA LEU A 51 -1.77 -11.97 -3.79
C LEU A 51 -2.29 -11.87 -2.35
N GLY A 52 -2.12 -10.72 -1.70
CA GLY A 52 -2.71 -10.44 -0.38
C GLY A 52 -4.23 -10.46 -0.39
N MET A 53 -4.87 -9.90 -1.44
CA MET A 53 -6.33 -9.95 -1.63
C MET A 53 -6.81 -11.39 -1.80
N TYR A 54 -6.15 -12.18 -2.65
CA TYR A 54 -6.48 -13.59 -2.84
C TYR A 54 -6.21 -14.43 -1.60
N ALA A 55 -5.10 -14.22 -0.90
CA ALA A 55 -4.81 -14.92 0.36
C ALA A 55 -5.89 -14.64 1.41
N ALA A 56 -6.29 -13.38 1.58
CA ALA A 56 -7.38 -13.01 2.49
C ALA A 56 -8.71 -13.65 2.08
N TYR A 57 -9.03 -13.68 0.78
CA TYR A 57 -10.23 -14.35 0.27
C TYR A 57 -10.24 -15.85 0.57
N TYR A 58 -9.14 -16.56 0.27
CA TYR A 58 -9.06 -18.00 0.52
C TYR A 58 -9.01 -18.33 2.02
N PHE A 59 -8.35 -17.53 2.84
CA PHE A 59 -8.42 -17.70 4.29
C PHE A 59 -9.84 -17.51 4.83
N PHE A 60 -10.56 -16.52 4.31
CA PHE A 60 -11.93 -16.26 4.71
C PHE A 60 -12.88 -17.38 4.28
N VAL A 61 -12.83 -17.81 3.00
CA VAL A 61 -13.79 -18.75 2.42
C VAL A 61 -13.35 -20.21 2.58
N ALA A 62 -12.10 -20.56 2.20
CA ALA A 62 -11.68 -21.96 2.10
C ALA A 62 -11.13 -22.51 3.42
N LEU A 63 -10.39 -21.71 4.20
CA LEU A 63 -9.89 -22.13 5.51
C LEU A 63 -10.89 -21.92 6.65
N GLY A 64 -12.10 -21.46 6.33
CA GLY A 64 -13.19 -21.39 7.29
C GLY A 64 -12.99 -20.32 8.38
N VAL A 65 -12.20 -19.28 8.15
CA VAL A 65 -12.07 -18.15 9.09
C VAL A 65 -13.42 -17.50 9.34
N ASN A 66 -14.33 -17.54 8.35
CA ASN A 66 -15.70 -17.08 8.47
C ASN A 66 -16.52 -17.91 9.49
N SER A 67 -16.26 -19.21 9.63
CA SER A 67 -16.97 -20.07 10.57
C SER A 67 -16.53 -19.85 12.02
N VAL A 68 -15.26 -19.46 12.22
CA VAL A 68 -14.68 -19.23 13.56
C VAL A 68 -14.91 -17.79 14.05
N PHE A 69 -14.67 -16.79 13.18
CA PHE A 69 -14.73 -15.36 13.54
C PHE A 69 -15.99 -14.66 12.99
N GLY A 70 -16.87 -15.42 12.30
CA GLY A 70 -18.07 -14.89 11.67
C GLY A 70 -17.79 -13.98 10.46
N ASN A 71 -18.88 -13.57 9.80
CA ASN A 71 -18.80 -12.74 8.58
C ASN A 71 -18.46 -11.27 8.86
N VAL A 72 -18.41 -10.85 10.13
CA VAL A 72 -18.09 -9.47 10.53
C VAL A 72 -16.59 -9.29 10.73
N LEU A 73 -15.96 -10.12 11.56
CA LEU A 73 -14.54 -10.03 11.88
C LEU A 73 -13.66 -10.88 10.96
N GLY A 74 -14.22 -11.96 10.42
CA GLY A 74 -13.49 -12.92 9.59
C GLY A 74 -12.66 -12.30 8.46
N PRO A 75 -13.18 -11.36 7.65
CA PRO A 75 -12.42 -10.75 6.57
C PRO A 75 -11.18 -9.99 7.03
N TYR A 76 -11.26 -9.31 8.17
CA TYR A 76 -10.13 -8.56 8.74
C TYR A 76 -9.08 -9.49 9.33
N VAL A 77 -9.51 -10.55 10.04
CA VAL A 77 -8.59 -11.59 10.52
C VAL A 77 -7.90 -12.28 9.35
N ALA A 78 -8.63 -12.59 8.28
CA ALA A 78 -8.06 -13.17 7.07
C ALA A 78 -7.05 -12.22 6.40
N ALA A 79 -7.32 -10.91 6.36
CA ALA A 79 -6.37 -9.90 5.87
C ALA A 79 -5.09 -9.86 6.71
N PHE A 80 -5.21 -9.95 8.04
CA PHE A 80 -4.04 -10.02 8.92
C PHE A 80 -3.24 -11.31 8.75
N LEU A 81 -3.91 -12.44 8.53
CA LEU A 81 -3.23 -13.73 8.25
C LEU A 81 -2.50 -13.74 6.91
N ALA A 82 -2.98 -12.97 5.93
CA ALA A 82 -2.27 -12.80 4.66
C ALA A 82 -0.90 -12.13 4.86
N GLY A 83 -0.74 -11.28 5.87
CA GLY A 83 0.53 -10.60 6.19
C GLY A 83 1.70 -11.57 6.43
N PRO A 84 1.65 -12.44 7.44
CA PRO A 84 2.71 -13.43 7.71
C PRO A 84 2.97 -14.36 6.54
N LEU A 85 1.94 -14.78 5.80
CA LEU A 85 2.11 -15.60 4.60
C LEU A 85 2.95 -14.87 3.55
N LEU A 86 2.56 -13.65 3.22
CA LEU A 86 3.27 -12.85 2.22
C LEU A 86 4.63 -12.35 2.73
N PHE A 87 4.82 -12.22 4.06
CA PHE A 87 6.13 -11.99 4.66
C PHE A 87 7.09 -13.13 4.31
N LEU A 88 6.67 -14.39 4.49
CA LEU A 88 7.48 -15.56 4.14
C LEU A 88 7.78 -15.60 2.64
N VAL A 89 6.77 -15.36 1.80
CA VAL A 89 6.95 -15.31 0.34
C VAL A 89 7.97 -14.24 -0.03
N GLY A 90 7.84 -13.02 0.50
CA GLY A 90 8.77 -11.93 0.26
C GLY A 90 10.19 -12.23 0.76
N TYR A 91 10.31 -12.85 1.94
CA TYR A 91 11.59 -13.27 2.50
C TYR A 91 12.34 -14.24 1.58
N PHE A 92 11.65 -15.27 1.08
CA PHE A 92 12.24 -16.24 0.16
C PHE A 92 12.54 -15.66 -1.23
N ILE A 93 11.66 -14.84 -1.78
CA ILE A 93 11.91 -14.16 -3.06
C ILE A 93 13.14 -13.28 -2.96
N HIS A 94 13.27 -12.51 -1.88
CA HIS A 94 14.48 -11.71 -1.67
C HIS A 94 15.71 -12.60 -1.58
N GLN A 95 15.67 -13.68 -0.78
CA GLN A 95 16.83 -14.56 -0.57
C GLN A 95 17.27 -15.27 -1.85
N ILE A 96 16.32 -15.72 -2.68
CA ILE A 96 16.63 -16.56 -3.86
C ILE A 96 16.96 -15.71 -5.09
N LEU A 97 16.24 -14.58 -5.27
CA LEU A 97 16.30 -13.78 -6.48
C LEU A 97 17.01 -12.44 -6.26
N ILE A 98 16.49 -11.60 -5.35
CA ILE A 98 16.92 -10.20 -5.24
C ILE A 98 18.33 -10.10 -4.67
N SER A 99 18.68 -10.91 -3.67
CA SER A 99 20.01 -10.88 -3.05
C SER A 99 21.16 -11.19 -4.04
N LYS A 100 20.87 -11.97 -5.08
CA LYS A 100 21.86 -12.31 -6.12
C LYS A 100 22.17 -11.15 -7.06
N VAL A 101 21.21 -10.24 -7.22
CA VAL A 101 21.31 -9.07 -8.11
C VAL A 101 21.71 -7.81 -7.34
N SER A 102 21.40 -7.77 -6.02
CA SER A 102 21.70 -6.64 -5.13
C SER A 102 23.02 -6.77 -4.36
N GLY A 103 23.75 -7.88 -4.51
CA GLY A 103 24.94 -8.17 -3.69
C GLY A 103 26.07 -7.18 -3.87
N THR A 104 26.89 -6.99 -2.83
CA THR A 104 28.06 -6.10 -2.73
C THR A 104 29.11 -6.30 -3.84
N ARG A 105 29.04 -7.38 -4.60
CA ARG A 105 29.87 -7.63 -5.77
C ARG A 105 29.54 -6.76 -6.99
N THR A 106 28.30 -6.22 -7.07
CA THR A 106 27.88 -5.28 -8.11
C THR A 106 28.04 -3.81 -7.71
N ALA A 107 28.43 -3.53 -6.47
CA ALA A 107 28.67 -2.15 -5.98
C ALA A 107 29.81 -1.39 -6.70
N GLN A 108 30.60 -2.07 -7.53
CA GLN A 108 31.63 -1.42 -8.37
C GLN A 108 31.07 -0.87 -9.69
N LEU A 109 29.78 -1.16 -10.00
CA LEU A 109 29.10 -0.67 -11.21
C LEU A 109 27.86 0.13 -10.77
N GLU A 110 28.06 1.34 -10.27
CA GLU A 110 27.02 2.18 -9.61
C GLU A 110 25.77 2.51 -10.46
N GLY A 111 25.69 2.10 -11.70
CA GLY A 111 24.50 2.25 -12.55
C GLY A 111 23.82 0.95 -12.95
N GLU A 112 24.55 -0.12 -13.18
CA GLU A 112 24.01 -1.35 -13.78
C GLU A 112 23.17 -2.19 -12.80
N GLY A 113 23.47 -2.14 -11.50
CA GLY A 113 22.74 -2.88 -10.48
C GLY A 113 21.27 -2.45 -10.33
N HIS A 114 20.97 -1.18 -10.50
CA HIS A 114 19.59 -0.67 -10.40
C HIS A 114 18.71 -1.13 -11.57
N TYR A 115 19.27 -1.15 -12.80
CA TYR A 115 18.53 -1.65 -13.97
C TYR A 115 18.27 -3.14 -13.89
N ALA A 116 19.21 -3.94 -13.40
CA ALA A 116 19.03 -5.37 -13.22
C ALA A 116 17.93 -5.70 -12.20
N GLN A 117 17.83 -4.93 -11.11
CA GLN A 117 16.76 -5.06 -10.11
C GLN A 117 15.39 -4.66 -10.68
N LEU A 118 15.31 -3.60 -11.48
CA LEU A 118 14.10 -3.19 -12.18
C LEU A 118 13.59 -4.31 -13.11
N ILE A 119 14.46 -4.86 -13.95
CA ILE A 119 14.12 -5.94 -14.87
C ILE A 119 13.67 -7.18 -14.10
N LEU A 120 14.36 -7.52 -13.02
CA LEU A 120 14.01 -8.67 -12.17
C LEU A 120 12.62 -8.50 -11.55
N THR A 121 12.32 -7.33 -10.98
CA THR A 121 11.00 -7.08 -10.33
C THR A 121 9.86 -7.03 -11.36
N LEU A 122 10.12 -6.52 -12.57
CA LEU A 122 9.17 -6.61 -13.70
C LEU A 122 8.94 -8.07 -14.11
N GLY A 123 9.99 -8.88 -14.18
CA GLY A 123 9.86 -10.32 -14.45
C GLY A 123 9.04 -11.04 -13.38
N ILE A 124 9.26 -10.72 -12.11
CA ILE A 124 8.46 -11.25 -10.99
C ILE A 124 6.99 -10.83 -11.14
N ALA A 125 6.72 -9.56 -11.47
CA ALA A 125 5.37 -9.05 -11.70
C ALA A 125 4.63 -9.86 -12.78
N LEU A 126 5.27 -10.04 -13.94
CA LEU A 126 4.69 -10.83 -15.04
C LEU A 126 4.43 -12.29 -14.66
N ILE A 127 5.35 -12.91 -13.90
CA ILE A 127 5.16 -14.28 -13.41
C ILE A 127 3.97 -14.34 -12.44
N LEU A 128 3.85 -13.40 -11.49
CA LEU A 128 2.77 -13.38 -10.51
C LEU A 128 1.40 -13.14 -11.16
N GLN A 129 1.32 -12.24 -12.15
CA GLN A 129 0.09 -11.96 -12.90
C GLN A 129 -0.37 -13.19 -13.68
N ASN A 130 0.52 -13.79 -14.48
CA ASN A 130 0.18 -14.94 -15.29
C ASN A 130 -0.07 -16.20 -14.44
N ALA A 131 0.73 -16.44 -13.39
CA ALA A 131 0.47 -17.51 -12.43
C ALA A 131 -0.87 -17.30 -11.71
N GLY A 132 -1.17 -16.06 -11.29
CA GLY A 132 -2.45 -15.67 -10.72
C GLY A 132 -3.61 -15.97 -11.66
N GLN A 133 -3.47 -15.64 -12.96
CA GLN A 133 -4.47 -15.95 -13.98
C GLN A 133 -4.70 -17.46 -14.13
N ILE A 134 -3.64 -18.27 -14.10
CA ILE A 134 -3.74 -19.74 -14.23
C ILE A 134 -4.39 -20.35 -12.97
N VAL A 135 -4.01 -19.86 -11.77
CA VAL A 135 -4.44 -20.44 -10.49
C VAL A 135 -5.82 -19.96 -10.07
N PHE A 136 -6.09 -18.66 -10.20
CA PHE A 136 -7.32 -18.04 -9.72
C PHE A 136 -8.37 -17.80 -10.82
N GLY A 137 -7.97 -17.93 -12.09
CA GLY A 137 -8.82 -17.63 -13.24
C GLY A 137 -8.96 -16.13 -13.50
N SER A 138 -9.80 -15.78 -14.50
CA SER A 138 -10.04 -14.38 -14.92
C SER A 138 -11.32 -13.77 -14.34
N ILE A 139 -12.02 -14.49 -13.49
CA ILE A 139 -13.30 -14.03 -12.92
C ILE A 139 -13.03 -13.00 -11.83
N LEU A 140 -13.83 -11.93 -11.82
CA LEU A 140 -13.83 -10.95 -10.73
C LEU A 140 -14.28 -11.61 -9.43
N VAL A 141 -13.44 -11.51 -8.41
CA VAL A 141 -13.71 -12.02 -7.06
C VAL A 141 -14.00 -10.86 -6.13
N SER A 142 -14.95 -11.04 -5.21
CA SER A 142 -15.25 -10.06 -4.16
C SER A 142 -15.53 -10.77 -2.84
N VAL A 143 -15.13 -10.14 -1.74
CA VAL A 143 -15.45 -10.61 -0.38
C VAL A 143 -16.70 -9.86 0.09
N GLN A 144 -17.86 -10.48 -0.10
CA GLN A 144 -19.13 -9.87 0.36
C GLN A 144 -19.33 -10.12 1.84
N THR A 145 -19.58 -9.06 2.59
CA THR A 145 -19.81 -9.12 4.04
C THR A 145 -21.01 -8.24 4.42
N PRO A 146 -21.69 -8.52 5.53
CA PRO A 146 -22.76 -7.64 6.03
C PRO A 146 -22.26 -6.20 6.29
N LEU A 147 -20.97 -6.02 6.54
CA LEU A 147 -20.38 -4.70 6.76
C LEU A 147 -20.18 -3.93 5.46
N SER A 148 -19.89 -4.59 4.33
CA SER A 148 -19.71 -3.92 3.04
C SER A 148 -20.99 -3.32 2.48
N SER A 149 -22.17 -3.89 2.87
CA SER A 149 -23.49 -3.41 2.48
C SER A 149 -24.14 -2.50 3.53
N SER A 150 -23.49 -2.24 4.66
CA SER A 150 -24.01 -1.39 5.73
C SER A 150 -23.19 -0.11 5.94
N ALA A 151 -23.87 0.94 6.41
CA ALA A 151 -23.23 2.21 6.72
C ALA A 151 -23.59 2.67 8.14
N TRP A 152 -22.72 3.50 8.72
CA TRP A 152 -23.05 4.35 9.86
C TRP A 152 -23.58 5.67 9.31
N SER A 153 -24.75 6.10 9.75
CA SER A 153 -25.26 7.43 9.48
C SER A 153 -24.82 8.40 10.58
N ILE A 154 -24.21 9.50 10.18
CA ILE A 154 -23.89 10.62 11.06
C ILE A 154 -24.79 11.77 10.63
N GLY A 155 -25.75 12.11 11.45
CA GLY A 155 -26.72 13.15 11.19
C GLY A 155 -28.05 12.88 11.89
N PRO A 156 -29.01 13.79 11.74
CA PRO A 156 -29.02 14.99 10.92
C PRO A 156 -28.13 16.12 11.46
N LEU A 157 -27.31 16.68 10.59
CA LEU A 157 -26.50 17.87 10.88
C LEU A 157 -27.17 19.09 10.25
N TRP A 158 -27.10 20.24 10.94
CA TRP A 158 -27.59 21.53 10.43
C TRP A 158 -29.08 21.55 9.99
N GLY A 159 -29.99 21.21 10.92
CA GLY A 159 -31.44 21.38 10.70
C GLY A 159 -32.06 20.36 9.75
N ASP A 160 -31.73 19.10 9.90
CA ASP A 160 -32.27 17.94 9.15
C ASP A 160 -31.87 17.86 7.67
N PHE A 161 -30.87 18.61 7.19
CA PHE A 161 -30.53 18.69 5.78
C PHE A 161 -29.29 17.89 5.34
N ILE A 162 -28.42 17.45 6.25
CA ILE A 162 -27.16 16.79 5.90
C ILE A 162 -27.00 15.48 6.66
N GLU A 163 -26.95 14.37 5.93
CA GLU A 163 -26.61 13.07 6.46
C GLU A 163 -25.35 12.51 5.79
N ILE A 164 -24.36 12.07 6.58
CA ILE A 164 -23.12 11.48 6.07
C ILE A 164 -23.17 9.99 6.31
N PHE A 165 -23.05 9.21 5.25
CA PHE A 165 -23.02 7.75 5.32
C PHE A 165 -21.60 7.23 5.24
N ILE A 166 -21.12 6.60 6.30
CA ILE A 166 -19.81 5.97 6.38
C ILE A 166 -19.96 4.46 6.18
N ASN A 167 -19.46 3.94 5.07
CA ASN A 167 -19.44 2.50 4.86
C ASN A 167 -18.63 1.83 5.98
N ARG A 168 -19.27 0.86 6.68
CA ARG A 168 -18.67 0.21 7.87
C ARG A 168 -17.39 -0.54 7.54
N ALA A 169 -17.36 -1.24 6.41
CA ALA A 169 -16.18 -1.99 6.01
C ALA A 169 -14.99 -1.06 5.74
N ARG A 170 -15.22 0.07 5.04
CA ARG A 170 -14.17 1.08 4.79
C ARG A 170 -13.70 1.75 6.08
N GLY A 171 -14.62 2.07 6.99
CA GLY A 171 -14.29 2.68 8.28
C GLY A 171 -13.39 1.81 9.13
N ILE A 172 -13.70 0.52 9.26
CA ILE A 172 -12.89 -0.45 10.00
C ILE A 172 -11.53 -0.65 9.31
N ALA A 173 -11.51 -0.80 7.98
CA ALA A 173 -10.27 -0.97 7.24
C ALA A 173 -9.33 0.25 7.37
N ALA A 174 -9.88 1.47 7.33
CA ALA A 174 -9.13 2.70 7.57
C ALA A 174 -8.54 2.78 8.98
N LEU A 175 -9.34 2.45 10.00
CA LEU A 175 -8.88 2.40 11.40
C LEU A 175 -7.74 1.40 11.58
N LEU A 176 -7.91 0.17 11.05
CA LEU A 176 -6.88 -0.86 11.10
C LEU A 176 -5.61 -0.43 10.35
N SER A 177 -5.74 0.24 9.21
CA SER A 177 -4.60 0.78 8.46
C SER A 177 -3.79 1.78 9.29
N ILE A 178 -4.47 2.70 9.98
CA ILE A 178 -3.83 3.69 10.87
C ILE A 178 -3.13 3.00 12.05
N LEU A 179 -3.76 1.99 12.66
CA LEU A 179 -3.17 1.23 13.75
C LEU A 179 -1.92 0.45 13.31
N ILE A 180 -1.94 -0.15 12.13
CA ILE A 180 -0.77 -0.86 11.56
C ILE A 180 0.38 0.12 11.31
N ILE A 181 0.09 1.28 10.74
CA ILE A 181 1.11 2.31 10.49
C ILE A 181 1.70 2.82 11.81
N GLY A 182 0.86 3.05 12.82
CA GLY A 182 1.30 3.42 14.16
C GLY A 182 2.23 2.34 14.76
N GLY A 183 1.82 1.08 14.71
CA GLY A 183 2.62 -0.05 15.16
C GLY A 183 3.95 -0.17 14.40
N LEU A 184 3.93 -0.01 13.07
CA LEU A 184 5.14 -0.01 12.24
C LEU A 184 6.08 1.14 12.60
N THR A 185 5.55 2.34 12.83
CA THR A 185 6.34 3.51 13.23
C THR A 185 7.04 3.27 14.57
N VAL A 186 6.34 2.67 15.53
CA VAL A 186 6.93 2.26 16.81
C VAL A 186 7.98 1.17 16.61
N LEU A 187 7.69 0.15 15.79
CA LEU A 187 8.62 -0.94 15.49
C LEU A 187 9.92 -0.39 14.89
N ILE A 188 9.82 0.44 13.87
CA ILE A 188 11.02 1.00 13.20
C ILE A 188 11.71 2.04 14.08
N GLY A 189 10.95 2.81 14.87
CA GLY A 189 11.48 3.87 15.73
C GLY A 189 12.26 3.36 16.94
N SER A 190 11.72 2.36 17.66
CA SER A 190 12.17 1.98 19.00
C SER A 190 12.90 0.64 19.07
N THR A 191 12.69 -0.29 18.13
CA THR A 191 13.29 -1.64 18.21
C THR A 191 14.72 -1.72 17.67
N ARG A 192 15.46 -2.75 18.10
CA ARG A 192 16.80 -3.05 17.55
C ARG A 192 16.76 -3.32 16.05
N LEU A 193 15.72 -4.03 15.58
CA LEU A 193 15.50 -4.31 14.17
C LEU A 193 15.30 -3.00 13.39
N GLY A 194 14.45 -2.10 13.86
CA GLY A 194 14.23 -0.81 13.22
C GLY A 194 15.50 0.07 13.18
N LYS A 195 16.33 0.04 14.22
CA LYS A 195 17.64 0.72 14.22
C LYS A 195 18.58 0.15 13.17
N SER A 196 18.63 -1.17 13.04
CA SER A 196 19.43 -1.88 12.04
C SER A 196 18.98 -1.56 10.60
N LEU A 197 17.64 -1.51 10.35
CA LEU A 197 17.08 -1.10 9.07
C LEU A 197 17.47 0.33 8.69
N ARG A 198 17.36 1.27 9.63
CA ARG A 198 17.74 2.68 9.39
C ARG A 198 19.23 2.84 9.15
N ALA A 199 20.08 2.19 9.95
CA ALA A 199 21.53 2.22 9.76
C ALA A 199 21.93 1.68 8.39
N SER A 200 21.28 0.57 7.94
CA SER A 200 21.52 0.00 6.60
C SER A 200 21.00 0.90 5.47
N ALA A 201 19.94 1.70 5.71
CA ALA A 201 19.41 2.67 4.76
C ALA A 201 20.29 3.91 4.60
N ASP A 202 20.84 4.41 5.73
CA ASP A 202 21.67 5.61 5.76
C ASP A 202 23.03 5.36 5.11
N ASN A 203 23.77 4.35 5.59
CA ASN A 203 25.07 3.98 5.02
C ASN A 203 25.32 2.48 5.19
N PRO A 204 25.08 1.66 4.14
CA PRO A 204 25.28 0.20 4.19
C PRO A 204 26.71 -0.22 4.55
N THR A 205 27.71 0.53 4.04
CA THR A 205 29.13 0.25 4.28
C THR A 205 29.50 0.48 5.74
N ALA A 206 29.12 1.62 6.30
CA ALA A 206 29.34 1.92 7.71
C ALA A 206 28.58 0.94 8.62
N ALA A 207 27.34 0.59 8.28
CA ALA A 207 26.56 -0.40 9.02
C ALA A 207 27.27 -1.76 9.07
N THR A 208 27.86 -2.20 7.95
CA THR A 208 28.63 -3.45 7.89
C THR A 208 29.87 -3.40 8.80
N TYR A 209 30.62 -2.28 8.82
CA TYR A 209 31.77 -2.12 9.72
C TYR A 209 31.36 -2.13 11.21
N MET A 210 30.14 -1.71 11.53
CA MET A 210 29.57 -1.79 12.88
C MET A 210 28.96 -3.16 13.22
N GLY A 211 29.14 -4.18 12.36
CA GLY A 211 28.67 -5.54 12.57
C GLY A 211 27.20 -5.78 12.24
N ILE A 212 26.53 -4.85 11.57
CA ILE A 212 25.14 -5.02 11.13
C ILE A 212 25.14 -5.84 9.82
N ASN A 213 24.38 -6.93 9.81
CA ASN A 213 24.16 -7.72 8.60
C ASN A 213 23.17 -6.99 7.67
N VAL A 214 23.71 -6.25 6.70
CA VAL A 214 22.94 -5.45 5.75
C VAL A 214 22.06 -6.32 4.85
N ASP A 215 22.52 -7.47 4.39
CA ASP A 215 21.73 -8.39 3.57
C ASP A 215 20.50 -8.92 4.33
N PHE A 216 20.66 -9.21 5.61
CA PHE A 216 19.56 -9.59 6.48
C PHE A 216 18.58 -8.43 6.68
N ALA A 217 19.08 -7.22 6.90
CA ALA A 217 18.25 -6.02 7.03
C ALA A 217 17.43 -5.74 5.76
N HIS A 218 18.04 -5.83 4.58
CA HIS A 218 17.36 -5.70 3.28
C HIS A 218 16.28 -6.76 3.09
N ARG A 219 16.58 -8.02 3.42
CA ARG A 219 15.63 -9.13 3.35
C ARG A 219 14.39 -8.89 4.22
N ILE A 220 14.61 -8.45 5.46
CA ILE A 220 13.52 -8.14 6.39
C ILE A 220 12.73 -6.92 5.90
N ALA A 221 13.38 -5.86 5.41
CA ALA A 221 12.69 -4.69 4.86
C ALA A 221 11.79 -5.06 3.69
N PHE A 222 12.28 -5.88 2.76
CA PHE A 222 11.52 -6.38 1.62
C PHE A 222 10.32 -7.22 2.07
N ALA A 223 10.53 -8.18 2.95
CA ALA A 223 9.48 -9.06 3.48
C ALA A 223 8.41 -8.27 4.25
N LEU A 224 8.81 -7.30 5.10
CA LEU A 224 7.88 -6.43 5.82
C LEU A 224 7.08 -5.53 4.87
N GLY A 225 7.75 -4.94 3.87
CA GLY A 225 7.07 -4.07 2.90
C GLY A 225 6.00 -4.83 2.10
N ILE A 226 6.31 -6.06 1.65
CA ILE A 226 5.34 -6.96 1.01
C ILE A 226 4.21 -7.34 1.96
N SER A 227 4.53 -7.73 3.19
CA SER A 227 3.54 -8.12 4.21
C SER A 227 2.52 -7.01 4.46
N ILE A 228 2.99 -5.78 4.64
CA ILE A 228 2.14 -4.61 4.89
C ILE A 228 1.24 -4.32 3.70
N THR A 229 1.80 -4.37 2.48
CA THR A 229 1.02 -4.16 1.26
C THR A 229 -0.01 -5.28 1.04
N ALA A 230 0.32 -6.51 1.39
CA ALA A 230 -0.61 -7.63 1.33
C ALA A 230 -1.77 -7.49 2.33
N ILE A 231 -1.48 -7.04 3.57
CA ILE A 231 -2.53 -6.73 4.55
C ILE A 231 -3.44 -5.62 4.01
N ALA A 232 -2.86 -4.56 3.44
CA ALA A 232 -3.64 -3.47 2.85
C ALA A 232 -4.53 -3.95 1.72
N GLY A 233 -4.03 -4.85 0.86
CA GLY A 233 -4.84 -5.54 -0.16
C GLY A 233 -5.99 -6.34 0.44
N GLY A 234 -5.71 -7.14 1.48
CA GLY A 234 -6.74 -7.90 2.20
C GLY A 234 -7.82 -7.01 2.84
N LEU A 235 -7.44 -5.84 3.39
CA LEU A 235 -8.37 -4.85 3.93
C LEU A 235 -9.20 -4.17 2.84
N LEU A 236 -8.70 -4.11 1.60
CA LEU A 236 -9.40 -3.54 0.46
C LEU A 236 -10.38 -4.53 -0.18
N ALA A 237 -10.11 -5.83 -0.11
CA ALA A 237 -10.90 -6.90 -0.75
C ALA A 237 -12.40 -6.90 -0.43
N PRO A 238 -12.89 -6.54 0.79
CA PRO A 238 -14.32 -6.40 1.07
C PRO A 238 -14.99 -5.19 0.41
N ASN A 239 -14.22 -4.24 -0.10
CA ASN A 239 -14.72 -2.98 -0.63
C ASN A 239 -14.71 -2.90 -2.16
N TYR A 240 -13.81 -3.66 -2.80
CA TYR A 240 -13.61 -3.62 -4.24
C TYR A 240 -13.43 -5.03 -4.81
N PRO A 241 -14.09 -5.34 -5.93
CA PRO A 241 -13.82 -6.58 -6.65
C PRO A 241 -12.39 -6.54 -7.23
N PHE A 242 -11.77 -7.71 -7.34
CA PHE A 242 -10.40 -7.83 -7.81
C PHE A 242 -10.22 -9.02 -8.76
N HIS A 243 -9.17 -8.97 -9.56
CA HIS A 243 -8.78 -9.97 -10.54
C HIS A 243 -7.23 -10.04 -10.59
N PRO A 244 -6.62 -11.03 -11.28
CA PRO A 244 -5.17 -11.21 -11.24
C PRO A 244 -4.32 -10.03 -11.76
N TYR A 245 -4.88 -9.14 -12.56
CA TYR A 245 -4.18 -7.96 -13.09
C TYR A 245 -4.44 -6.67 -12.29
N VAL A 246 -5.20 -6.74 -11.21
CA VAL A 246 -5.52 -5.55 -10.40
C VAL A 246 -4.27 -4.87 -9.81
N GLY A 247 -3.19 -5.63 -9.65
CA GLY A 247 -1.90 -5.12 -9.17
C GLY A 247 -1.34 -3.97 -9.98
N LEU A 248 -1.56 -3.96 -11.31
CA LEU A 248 -1.09 -2.89 -12.21
C LEU A 248 -1.70 -1.52 -11.87
N GLU A 249 -2.98 -1.49 -11.52
CA GLU A 249 -3.66 -0.24 -11.16
C GLU A 249 -3.11 0.33 -9.86
N TYR A 250 -2.94 -0.53 -8.85
CA TYR A 250 -2.50 -0.10 -7.53
C TYR A 250 -1.01 0.19 -7.43
N VAL A 251 -0.16 -0.47 -8.23
CA VAL A 251 1.27 -0.14 -8.23
C VAL A 251 1.52 1.30 -8.65
N ILE A 252 0.76 1.81 -9.61
CA ILE A 252 0.86 3.19 -10.07
C ILE A 252 0.41 4.16 -8.96
N ILE A 253 -0.71 3.86 -8.30
CA ILE A 253 -1.20 4.62 -7.14
C ILE A 253 -0.16 4.65 -6.02
N MET A 254 0.46 3.51 -5.71
CA MET A 254 1.52 3.43 -4.70
C MET A 254 2.73 4.29 -5.04
N TYR A 255 3.22 4.24 -6.29
CA TYR A 255 4.35 5.08 -6.71
C TYR A 255 4.01 6.57 -6.68
N ALA A 256 2.82 6.93 -7.16
CA ALA A 256 2.35 8.30 -7.07
C ALA A 256 2.28 8.78 -5.61
N GLY A 257 1.73 7.97 -4.70
CA GLY A 257 1.64 8.30 -3.27
C GLY A 257 3.00 8.41 -2.58
N VAL A 258 3.93 7.51 -2.89
CA VAL A 258 5.30 7.57 -2.35
C VAL A 258 6.04 8.80 -2.86
N ALA A 259 5.91 9.13 -4.15
CA ALA A 259 6.52 10.33 -4.72
C ALA A 259 5.91 11.62 -4.15
N LEU A 260 4.58 11.68 -4.00
CA LEU A 260 3.90 12.81 -3.36
C LEU A 260 4.29 12.97 -1.89
N GLY A 261 4.39 11.87 -1.17
CA GLY A 261 4.78 11.86 0.24
C GLY A 261 6.23 12.26 0.46
N GLY A 262 7.08 12.04 -0.54
CA GLY A 262 8.52 12.24 -0.49
C GLY A 262 9.28 11.01 0.01
N LEU A 263 10.35 10.68 -0.71
CA LEU A 263 11.24 9.56 -0.42
C LEU A 263 12.12 9.89 0.81
N GLY A 264 12.19 8.96 1.76
CA GLY A 264 13.09 9.09 2.92
C GLY A 264 12.39 9.26 4.28
N SER A 265 11.05 9.28 4.33
CA SER A 265 10.28 9.20 5.57
C SER A 265 9.23 8.09 5.50
N ILE A 266 8.82 7.52 6.65
CA ILE A 266 7.74 6.52 6.70
C ILE A 266 6.37 7.20 6.70
N ILE A 267 6.30 8.38 7.30
CA ILE A 267 5.06 9.15 7.48
C ILE A 267 4.67 9.86 6.19
N GLY A 268 5.64 10.32 5.39
CA GLY A 268 5.40 11.00 4.11
C GLY A 268 4.51 10.20 3.15
N PRO A 269 4.87 8.96 2.80
CA PRO A 269 4.08 8.10 1.92
C PRO A 269 2.66 7.84 2.41
N PHE A 270 2.43 7.79 3.74
CA PHE A 270 1.08 7.72 4.28
C PHE A 270 0.23 8.92 3.87
N TRP A 271 0.76 10.13 4.06
CA TRP A 271 0.06 11.36 3.66
C TRP A 271 -0.07 11.49 2.15
N GLY A 272 0.92 11.00 1.40
CA GLY A 272 0.82 10.90 -0.06
C GLY A 272 -0.35 10.01 -0.51
N GLY A 273 -0.47 8.80 0.06
CA GLY A 273 -1.60 7.91 -0.20
C GLY A 273 -2.94 8.50 0.27
N MET A 274 -2.96 9.20 1.41
CA MET A 274 -4.12 9.95 1.90
C MET A 274 -4.57 11.02 0.89
N THR A 275 -3.62 11.78 0.34
CA THR A 275 -3.90 12.79 -0.69
C THR A 275 -4.49 12.16 -1.95
N ILE A 276 -3.95 11.03 -2.39
CA ILE A 276 -4.48 10.32 -3.58
C ILE A 276 -5.90 9.85 -3.35
N GLY A 277 -6.20 9.26 -2.19
CA GLY A 277 -7.56 8.84 -1.87
C GLY A 277 -8.55 10.00 -1.84
N LEU A 278 -8.14 11.15 -1.31
CA LEU A 278 -8.94 12.39 -1.35
C LEU A 278 -9.16 12.88 -2.77
N VAL A 279 -8.11 12.96 -3.59
CA VAL A 279 -8.21 13.40 -4.99
C VAL A 279 -9.14 12.48 -5.78
N GLN A 280 -9.01 11.17 -5.60
CA GLN A 280 -9.85 10.19 -6.29
C GLN A 280 -11.33 10.37 -5.96
N GLN A 281 -11.66 10.50 -4.67
CA GLN A 281 -13.06 10.64 -4.27
C GLN A 281 -13.64 12.03 -4.57
N LEU A 282 -12.87 13.09 -4.43
CA LEU A 282 -13.32 14.43 -4.80
C LEU A 282 -13.51 14.59 -6.32
N SER A 283 -12.70 13.89 -7.11
CA SER A 283 -12.85 13.93 -8.58
C SER A 283 -14.19 13.37 -9.06
N THR A 284 -14.86 12.52 -8.27
CA THR A 284 -16.20 12.00 -8.62
C THR A 284 -17.30 13.07 -8.67
N LEU A 285 -17.06 14.21 -8.02
CA LEU A 285 -18.01 15.34 -8.05
C LEU A 285 -18.04 16.06 -9.40
N VAL A 286 -16.94 15.99 -10.16
CA VAL A 286 -16.76 16.74 -11.41
C VAL A 286 -16.56 15.80 -12.59
N LEU A 287 -15.90 14.65 -12.39
CA LEU A 287 -15.51 13.72 -13.44
C LEU A 287 -16.29 12.41 -13.33
N PRO A 288 -16.61 11.77 -14.46
CA PRO A 288 -17.15 10.41 -14.45
C PRO A 288 -16.14 9.43 -13.84
N THR A 289 -16.66 8.33 -13.28
CA THR A 289 -15.86 7.33 -12.54
C THR A 289 -14.69 6.75 -13.33
N GLN A 290 -14.81 6.68 -14.66
CA GLN A 290 -13.74 6.20 -15.55
C GLN A 290 -12.51 7.11 -15.59
N LEU A 291 -12.68 8.40 -15.28
CA LEU A 291 -11.60 9.41 -15.31
C LEU A 291 -10.98 9.69 -13.94
N GLN A 292 -11.39 8.99 -12.87
CA GLN A 292 -10.85 9.20 -11.52
C GLN A 292 -9.32 8.97 -11.47
N ASN A 293 -8.83 7.94 -12.15
CA ASN A 293 -7.40 7.66 -12.22
C ASN A 293 -6.64 8.76 -12.97
N SER A 294 -7.26 9.36 -13.99
CA SER A 294 -6.67 10.51 -14.71
C SER A 294 -6.52 11.72 -13.79
N ALA A 295 -7.49 11.97 -12.91
CA ALA A 295 -7.39 13.05 -11.91
C ALA A 295 -6.20 12.83 -10.96
N ILE A 296 -5.95 11.58 -10.51
CA ILE A 296 -4.79 11.23 -9.70
C ILE A 296 -3.50 11.62 -10.42
N PHE A 297 -3.37 11.25 -11.71
CA PHE A 297 -2.17 11.56 -12.50
C PHE A 297 -1.97 13.05 -12.73
N ILE A 298 -3.03 13.79 -13.00
CA ILE A 298 -2.95 15.25 -13.17
C ILE A 298 -2.44 15.91 -11.89
N VAL A 299 -3.02 15.55 -10.74
CA VAL A 299 -2.59 16.10 -9.45
C VAL A 299 -1.16 15.65 -9.11
N PHE A 300 -0.81 14.40 -9.39
CA PHE A 300 0.55 13.90 -9.23
C PHE A 300 1.56 14.71 -10.04
N LEU A 301 1.32 14.91 -11.35
CA LEU A 301 2.19 15.70 -12.22
C LEU A 301 2.31 17.14 -11.73
N LEU A 302 1.18 17.75 -11.33
CA LEU A 302 1.17 19.12 -10.83
C LEU A 302 2.02 19.26 -9.56
N ILE A 303 1.89 18.34 -8.60
CA ILE A 303 2.67 18.39 -7.37
C ILE A 303 4.15 18.12 -7.63
N VAL A 304 4.49 17.14 -8.47
CA VAL A 304 5.90 16.85 -8.82
C VAL A 304 6.53 18.04 -9.57
N PHE A 305 5.77 18.73 -10.41
CA PHE A 305 6.24 19.94 -11.10
C PHE A 305 6.50 21.10 -10.13
N LEU A 306 5.61 21.30 -9.15
CA LEU A 306 5.70 22.39 -8.16
C LEU A 306 6.67 22.05 -7.01
N ARG A 307 6.73 20.77 -6.61
CA ARG A 307 7.57 20.26 -5.51
C ARG A 307 8.13 18.87 -5.85
N PRO A 308 9.24 18.80 -6.60
CA PRO A 308 9.82 17.53 -7.03
C PRO A 308 10.30 16.63 -5.89
N GLN A 309 10.43 17.18 -4.68
CA GLN A 309 10.82 16.42 -3.47
C GLN A 309 9.64 15.80 -2.72
N GLY A 310 8.40 16.10 -3.12
CA GLY A 310 7.19 15.71 -2.40
C GLY A 310 6.95 16.57 -1.14
N PHE A 311 5.92 16.22 -0.37
CA PHE A 311 5.49 17.01 0.81
C PHE A 311 6.50 16.99 1.96
N PHE A 312 7.16 15.83 2.19
CA PHE A 312 8.06 15.58 3.33
C PHE A 312 9.49 15.23 2.90
N GLY A 313 9.82 15.40 1.60
CA GLY A 313 11.18 15.17 1.10
C GLY A 313 12.17 16.21 1.65
N ARG A 314 13.37 15.76 2.00
CA ARG A 314 14.48 16.65 2.38
C ARG A 314 15.26 17.05 1.14
N MET A 315 15.66 18.33 1.05
CA MET A 315 16.65 18.75 0.07
C MET A 315 17.97 18.04 0.39
N VAL A 316 18.42 17.18 -0.50
CA VAL A 316 19.81 16.76 -0.50
C VAL A 316 20.55 17.86 -1.26
N GLU A 317 21.23 18.77 -0.55
CA GLU A 317 22.19 19.66 -1.16
C GLU A 317 23.28 18.78 -1.81
N ARG A 318 23.35 18.83 -3.12
CA ARG A 318 24.48 18.28 -3.87
C ARG A 318 25.64 19.23 -3.61
N THR A 319 26.47 18.94 -2.60
CA THR A 319 27.83 19.47 -2.49
C THR A 319 28.75 18.65 -3.34
#